data_7d77dcba56d6ad6312a949a0622c455a
#
_entry.id   7d77dcba56d6ad6312a949a0622c455a
#
_cell.length_a   1.000
_cell.length_b   1.000
_cell.length_c   1.000
_cell.angle_alpha   90.00
_cell.angle_beta   90.00
_cell.angle_gamma   90.00
#
_symmetry.space_group_name_H-M   'P 1'
#
loop_
_entity.id
_entity.type
_entity.pdbx_description
1 polymer ?
#
loop_
_entity_poly.entity_id
_entity_poly.type
_entity_poly.pdbx_seq_one_letter_code
_entity_poly.pdbx_strand_id
1 'polypeptide(L)'
;MSSGKVVEIIGAVVDVQFPRDAMPKVYDALQVDSTGLTLEVQAQLGDGIVRTIAMGSTDGLKRGIDASNTGAPISVPVGPKTLGRIMDVLGQPIDEKGDIGAEESWPIHRDSPSFEEQAGATEILETGIKVIDLIMPIAKGGKVGLFGGAGVGKTVTLMELIRNIGAEHSGFSVFAGVGERTREGNDFYHEMTESNVLDKVALVYGQMNEPPGNRLRVALTGLTMAEYFREEGRDVLMFIDNIYRYTLAGTEVSALLGRMPSAVGYQPTLASEMGALQERITSTHTGSITSFQAVYVPADDLTDPSPATTFAHLDATLVLSRQIAELGIYPAVDPLDSTSRILDPNVVGQEHYDTARAVQGTLQRYKELKDIIAILGMDELSEDDKLIVSRARKIQRFLSQPFFVAEVFTGSPGKYVSLKDTIAGFQAIVAGEHDSLPEQAFYMVGSIDEAVAKAEKM
;
A
#
# COMPACT_ATOMS: atom_id res chain seq x y z
N MET A 1 -0.69 39.04 -3.97
CA MET A 1 -0.31 38.10 -2.92
C MET A 1 -0.11 38.88 -1.64
N SER A 2 -0.66 38.43 -0.53
CA SER A 2 -0.40 39.06 0.76
C SER A 2 0.96 38.59 1.29
N SER A 3 1.66 39.49 1.99
CA SER A 3 2.95 39.18 2.61
C SER A 3 2.87 39.31 4.11
N GLY A 4 3.50 38.38 4.82
CA GLY A 4 3.61 38.37 6.27
C GLY A 4 5.07 38.30 6.71
N LYS A 5 5.27 38.37 8.02
CA LYS A 5 6.60 38.28 8.63
C LYS A 5 6.66 37.13 9.62
N VAL A 6 7.74 36.38 9.59
CA VAL A 6 8.01 35.33 10.58
C VAL A 6 8.21 35.99 11.96
N VAL A 7 7.44 35.54 12.94
CA VAL A 7 7.47 36.08 14.31
C VAL A 7 7.98 35.10 15.35
N GLU A 8 7.81 33.82 15.12
CA GLU A 8 8.28 32.76 16.02
C GLU A 8 8.65 31.50 15.26
N ILE A 9 9.69 30.79 15.71
CA ILE A 9 10.17 29.54 15.13
C ILE A 9 10.41 28.57 16.27
N ILE A 10 9.66 27.45 16.26
CA ILE A 10 9.77 26.36 17.25
C ILE A 10 9.97 25.06 16.48
N GLY A 11 11.22 24.70 16.20
CA GLY A 11 11.53 23.53 15.37
C GLY A 11 10.88 23.64 13.99
N ALA A 12 10.02 22.68 13.65
CA ALA A 12 9.29 22.65 12.38
C ALA A 12 8.04 23.53 12.36
N VAL A 13 7.70 24.17 13.48
CA VAL A 13 6.55 25.10 13.57
C VAL A 13 7.02 26.52 13.41
N VAL A 14 6.39 27.27 12.51
CA VAL A 14 6.71 28.66 12.21
C VAL A 14 5.42 29.50 12.30
N ASP A 15 5.44 30.53 13.13
CA ASP A 15 4.35 31.49 13.24
C ASP A 15 4.66 32.71 12.36
N VAL A 16 3.69 33.12 11.57
CA VAL A 16 3.79 34.22 10.63
C VAL A 16 2.66 35.21 10.88
N GLN A 17 3.00 36.49 10.96
CA GLN A 17 2.04 37.57 11.14
C GLN A 17 1.66 38.21 9.82
N PHE A 18 0.36 38.28 9.58
CA PHE A 18 -0.25 38.94 8.42
C PHE A 18 -1.14 40.10 8.84
N PRO A 19 -1.41 41.05 7.93
CA PRO A 19 -2.49 42.03 8.13
C PRO A 19 -3.83 41.34 8.38
N ARG A 20 -4.64 41.88 9.29
CA ARG A 20 -5.91 41.23 9.69
C ARG A 20 -6.91 41.05 8.57
N ASP A 21 -6.85 41.89 7.57
CA ASP A 21 -7.69 41.87 6.34
C ASP A 21 -7.16 40.95 5.24
N ALA A 22 -5.98 40.36 5.43
CA ALA A 22 -5.31 39.51 4.47
C ALA A 22 -4.78 38.20 5.08
N MET A 23 -5.56 37.61 5.97
CA MET A 23 -5.20 36.36 6.65
C MET A 23 -5.22 35.16 5.72
N PRO A 24 -4.17 34.35 5.71
CA PRO A 24 -4.19 33.06 5.03
C PRO A 24 -5.25 32.12 5.62
N LYS A 25 -5.80 31.28 4.76
CA LYS A 25 -6.71 30.20 5.17
C LYS A 25 -5.91 28.98 5.68
N VAL A 26 -6.57 28.15 6.47
CA VAL A 26 -6.01 26.85 6.84
C VAL A 26 -5.70 26.06 5.58
N TYR A 27 -4.55 25.43 5.55
CA TYR A 27 -3.91 24.70 4.43
C TYR A 27 -3.33 25.56 3.32
N ASP A 28 -3.45 26.88 3.36
CA ASP A 28 -2.73 27.71 2.39
C ASP A 28 -1.22 27.46 2.50
N ALA A 29 -0.54 27.40 1.36
CA ALA A 29 0.90 27.34 1.29
C ALA A 29 1.50 28.74 1.32
N LEU A 30 2.46 28.94 2.21
CA LEU A 30 3.26 30.17 2.26
C LEU A 30 4.67 29.87 1.73
N GLN A 31 5.28 30.84 1.08
CA GLN A 31 6.67 30.77 0.63
C GLN A 31 7.50 31.77 1.41
N VAL A 32 8.58 31.28 2.05
CA VAL A 32 9.59 32.15 2.65
C VAL A 32 10.45 32.73 1.55
N ASP A 33 10.44 34.03 1.39
CA ASP A 33 11.00 34.71 0.21
C ASP A 33 12.50 34.48 0.07
N SER A 34 13.24 34.42 1.18
CA SER A 34 14.69 34.31 1.17
C SER A 34 15.23 32.89 0.93
N THR A 35 14.48 31.86 1.31
CA THR A 35 14.93 30.45 1.28
C THR A 35 14.12 29.56 0.35
N GLY A 36 12.94 30.02 -0.10
CA GLY A 36 12.00 29.20 -0.86
C GLY A 36 11.31 28.12 -0.03
N LEU A 37 11.47 28.12 1.30
CA LEU A 37 10.82 27.17 2.19
C LEU A 37 9.30 27.31 2.12
N THR A 38 8.61 26.18 1.93
CA THR A 38 7.16 26.14 1.96
C THR A 38 6.65 25.85 3.38
N LEU A 39 5.68 26.65 3.80
CA LEU A 39 4.99 26.52 5.09
C LEU A 39 3.51 26.24 4.82
N GLU A 40 2.95 25.28 5.52
CA GLU A 40 1.51 24.99 5.44
C GLU A 40 0.80 25.53 6.67
N VAL A 41 -0.22 26.37 6.45
CA VAL A 41 -1.01 26.96 7.53
C VAL A 41 -1.84 25.88 8.22
N GLN A 42 -1.70 25.76 9.54
CA GLN A 42 -2.42 24.77 10.37
C GLN A 42 -3.54 25.42 11.18
N ALA A 43 -3.34 26.63 11.66
CA ALA A 43 -4.29 27.33 12.52
C ALA A 43 -4.12 28.83 12.45
N GLN A 44 -5.20 29.55 12.73
CA GLN A 44 -5.19 30.99 12.99
C GLN A 44 -5.21 31.19 14.52
N LEU A 45 -4.20 31.89 15.04
CA LEU A 45 -4.05 32.08 16.50
C LEU A 45 -4.69 33.37 17.04
N GLY A 46 -5.20 34.22 16.15
CA GLY A 46 -5.62 35.58 16.49
C GLY A 46 -4.49 36.60 16.32
N ASP A 47 -4.82 37.87 16.40
CA ASP A 47 -3.89 39.01 16.25
C ASP A 47 -3.08 39.01 14.96
N GLY A 48 -3.65 38.45 13.88
CA GLY A 48 -2.98 38.36 12.59
C GLY A 48 -1.91 37.26 12.49
N ILE A 49 -1.83 36.35 13.45
CA ILE A 49 -0.84 35.28 13.48
C ILE A 49 -1.45 33.99 12.96
N VAL A 50 -0.75 33.35 12.04
CA VAL A 50 -1.03 31.97 11.60
C VAL A 50 0.10 31.06 12.05
N ARG A 51 -0.26 29.87 12.51
CA ARG A 51 0.69 28.81 12.87
C ARG A 51 0.81 27.84 11.71
N THR A 52 2.05 27.59 11.31
CA THR A 52 2.36 26.74 10.15
C THR A 52 3.30 25.60 10.53
N ILE A 53 3.32 24.56 9.69
CA ILE A 53 4.35 23.54 9.68
C ILE A 53 5.22 23.68 8.43
N ALA A 54 6.54 23.51 8.61
CA ALA A 54 7.49 23.63 7.53
C ALA A 54 7.58 22.32 6.72
N MET A 55 7.66 22.46 5.40
CA MET A 55 7.91 21.37 4.45
C MET A 55 9.38 21.26 4.07
N GLY A 56 10.25 21.48 5.01
CA GLY A 56 11.70 21.45 4.86
C GLY A 56 12.38 21.90 6.15
N SER A 57 13.72 21.98 6.12
CA SER A 57 14.48 22.45 7.27
C SER A 57 14.22 23.94 7.55
N THR A 58 14.05 24.26 8.84
CA THR A 58 13.95 25.63 9.32
C THR A 58 15.30 26.19 9.76
N ASP A 59 16.38 25.46 9.57
CA ASP A 59 17.72 25.91 9.94
C ASP A 59 18.11 27.20 9.23
N GLY A 60 18.56 28.18 10.01
CA GLY A 60 18.92 29.49 9.52
C GLY A 60 17.76 30.46 9.28
N LEU A 61 16.51 30.01 9.50
CA LEU A 61 15.33 30.88 9.44
C LEU A 61 15.35 31.86 10.62
N LYS A 62 15.04 33.13 10.34
CA LYS A 62 15.07 34.21 11.36
C LYS A 62 13.73 34.91 11.44
N ARG A 63 13.44 35.49 12.62
CA ARG A 63 12.31 36.39 12.77
C ARG A 63 12.46 37.60 11.84
N GLY A 64 11.34 38.12 11.37
CA GLY A 64 11.29 39.28 10.51
C GLY A 64 11.51 39.00 9.02
N ILE A 65 11.79 37.76 8.64
CA ILE A 65 11.85 37.35 7.24
C ILE A 65 10.45 37.36 6.65
N ASP A 66 10.33 37.81 5.41
CA ASP A 66 9.06 37.86 4.69
C ASP A 66 8.63 36.48 4.21
N ALA A 67 7.34 36.21 4.34
CA ALA A 67 6.69 35.03 3.83
C ALA A 67 5.44 35.45 3.04
N SER A 68 5.34 34.99 1.79
CA SER A 68 4.25 35.32 0.88
C SER A 68 3.20 34.24 0.89
N ASN A 69 1.92 34.62 0.97
CA ASN A 69 0.81 33.70 0.81
C ASN A 69 0.58 33.42 -0.67
N THR A 70 0.64 32.14 -1.06
CA THR A 70 0.33 31.73 -2.44
C THR A 70 -1.17 31.79 -2.75
N GLY A 71 -2.02 31.88 -1.73
CA GLY A 71 -3.47 31.92 -1.87
C GLY A 71 -4.13 30.56 -2.16
N ALA A 72 -3.36 29.49 -2.13
CA ALA A 72 -3.83 28.12 -2.41
C ALA A 72 -3.07 27.09 -1.56
N PRO A 73 -3.64 25.89 -1.36
CA PRO A 73 -2.93 24.78 -0.74
C PRO A 73 -1.70 24.36 -1.55
N ILE A 74 -0.84 23.54 -0.93
CA ILE A 74 0.27 22.89 -1.64
C ILE A 74 -0.30 22.15 -2.84
N SER A 75 0.22 22.45 -4.04
CA SER A 75 -0.15 21.79 -5.28
C SER A 75 1.06 21.04 -5.84
N VAL A 76 0.80 19.86 -6.37
CA VAL A 76 1.83 18.94 -6.87
C VAL A 76 1.57 18.57 -8.32
N PRO A 77 2.63 18.26 -9.09
CA PRO A 77 2.46 17.86 -10.49
C PRO A 77 1.68 16.54 -10.56
N VAL A 78 0.83 16.42 -11.54
CA VAL A 78 0.03 15.23 -11.83
C VAL A 78 0.13 14.87 -13.31
N GLY A 79 -0.21 13.64 -13.66
CA GLY A 79 -0.29 13.18 -15.03
C GLY A 79 0.85 12.26 -15.45
N PRO A 80 0.88 11.86 -16.74
CA PRO A 80 1.79 10.84 -17.24
C PRO A 80 3.28 11.14 -17.04
N LYS A 81 3.65 12.40 -16.95
CA LYS A 81 5.05 12.82 -16.78
C LYS A 81 5.60 12.56 -15.36
N THR A 82 4.74 12.24 -14.41
CA THR A 82 5.15 11.78 -13.06
C THR A 82 5.63 10.34 -13.07
N LEU A 83 5.24 9.55 -14.05
CA LEU A 83 5.60 8.13 -14.13
C LEU A 83 7.11 7.96 -14.37
N GLY A 84 7.69 7.01 -13.64
CA GLY A 84 9.13 6.75 -13.67
C GLY A 84 9.98 7.77 -12.90
N ARG A 85 9.37 8.70 -12.20
CA ARG A 85 10.05 9.78 -11.49
C ARG A 85 9.93 9.61 -9.99
N ILE A 86 10.95 10.09 -9.28
CA ILE A 86 10.96 10.19 -7.82
C ILE A 86 10.83 11.66 -7.44
N MET A 87 9.86 11.94 -6.58
CA MET A 87 9.52 13.29 -6.15
C MET A 87 9.46 13.38 -4.63
N ASP A 88 9.64 14.58 -4.11
CA ASP A 88 9.44 14.89 -2.69
C ASP A 88 7.97 15.24 -2.37
N VAL A 89 7.71 15.67 -1.16
CA VAL A 89 6.35 16.06 -0.69
C VAL A 89 5.73 17.17 -1.52
N LEU A 90 6.53 18.06 -2.09
CA LEU A 90 6.08 19.16 -2.94
C LEU A 90 6.01 18.79 -4.44
N GLY A 91 6.29 17.53 -4.77
CA GLY A 91 6.35 17.08 -6.14
C GLY A 91 7.61 17.52 -6.89
N GLN A 92 8.63 18.00 -6.19
CA GLN A 92 9.90 18.34 -6.80
C GLN A 92 10.72 17.07 -7.08
N PRO A 93 11.40 17.00 -8.24
CA PRO A 93 12.19 15.83 -8.58
C PRO A 93 13.42 15.69 -7.67
N ILE A 94 13.69 14.48 -7.22
CA ILE A 94 14.87 14.13 -6.42
C ILE A 94 15.72 13.03 -7.07
N ASP A 95 15.42 12.69 -8.30
CA ASP A 95 16.07 11.63 -9.10
C ASP A 95 17.15 12.15 -10.06
N GLU A 96 17.47 13.42 -10.00
CA GLU A 96 18.47 14.09 -10.85
C GLU A 96 18.17 14.00 -12.38
N LYS A 97 16.91 13.78 -12.74
CA LYS A 97 16.49 13.69 -14.16
C LYS A 97 15.87 14.96 -14.71
N GLY A 98 16.06 16.11 -14.05
CA GLY A 98 15.49 17.39 -14.43
C GLY A 98 14.02 17.55 -14.03
N ASP A 99 13.43 18.64 -14.45
CA ASP A 99 12.05 18.99 -14.10
C ASP A 99 11.04 17.93 -14.55
N ILE A 100 9.97 17.78 -13.81
CA ILE A 100 8.87 16.85 -14.15
C ILE A 100 8.21 17.27 -15.45
N GLY A 101 8.01 18.58 -15.64
CA GLY A 101 7.40 19.12 -16.86
C GLY A 101 5.92 18.77 -17.01
N ALA A 102 5.23 18.52 -15.91
CA ALA A 102 3.81 18.20 -15.93
C ALA A 102 2.98 19.38 -16.44
N GLU A 103 1.91 19.08 -17.16
CA GLU A 103 1.00 20.08 -17.72
C GLU A 103 0.04 20.63 -16.66
N GLU A 104 -0.29 19.85 -15.66
CA GLU A 104 -1.22 20.18 -14.58
C GLU A 104 -0.59 19.98 -13.20
N SER A 105 -1.07 20.78 -12.25
CA SER A 105 -0.80 20.62 -10.82
C SER A 105 -2.11 20.64 -10.05
N TRP A 106 -2.25 19.74 -9.09
CA TRP A 106 -3.46 19.63 -8.27
C TRP A 106 -3.14 19.84 -6.79
N PRO A 107 -4.06 20.44 -6.02
CA PRO A 107 -3.87 20.60 -4.58
C PRO A 107 -3.92 19.24 -3.88
N ILE A 108 -3.08 19.07 -2.86
CA ILE A 108 -3.03 17.82 -2.08
C ILE A 108 -4.21 17.67 -1.11
N HIS A 109 -4.82 18.79 -0.70
CA HIS A 109 -6.02 18.79 0.11
C HIS A 109 -7.24 18.84 -0.81
N ARG A 110 -7.87 17.69 -0.96
CA ARG A 110 -9.05 17.49 -1.80
C ARG A 110 -10.11 16.75 -1.02
N ASP A 111 -11.36 17.01 -1.32
CA ASP A 111 -12.48 16.27 -0.76
C ASP A 111 -12.50 14.83 -1.31
N SER A 112 -12.96 13.90 -0.50
CA SER A 112 -13.24 12.55 -0.96
C SER A 112 -14.39 12.58 -1.99
N PRO A 113 -14.46 11.59 -2.91
CA PRO A 113 -15.57 11.49 -3.83
C PRO A 113 -16.90 11.48 -3.09
N SER A 114 -17.89 12.19 -3.63
CA SER A 114 -19.23 12.22 -3.07
C SER A 114 -19.91 10.85 -3.16
N PHE A 115 -20.97 10.64 -2.39
CA PHE A 115 -21.73 9.39 -2.45
C PHE A 115 -22.23 9.06 -3.87
N GLU A 116 -22.60 10.08 -4.64
CA GLU A 116 -23.08 9.90 -6.02
C GLU A 116 -21.97 9.51 -7.00
N GLU A 117 -20.74 9.92 -6.73
CA GLU A 117 -19.58 9.60 -7.57
C GLU A 117 -19.01 8.21 -7.34
N GLN A 118 -19.29 7.60 -6.19
CA GLN A 118 -18.79 6.28 -5.84
C GLN A 118 -19.47 5.17 -6.63
N ALA A 119 -18.70 4.17 -7.05
CA ALA A 119 -19.23 3.01 -7.74
C ALA A 119 -20.13 2.20 -6.81
N GLY A 120 -21.31 1.83 -7.31
CA GLY A 120 -22.31 1.09 -6.52
C GLY A 120 -22.11 -0.43 -6.48
N ALA A 121 -21.29 -0.98 -7.38
CA ALA A 121 -21.03 -2.42 -7.47
C ALA A 121 -19.62 -2.76 -7.04
N THR A 122 -19.47 -3.85 -6.30
CA THR A 122 -18.16 -4.38 -5.95
C THR A 122 -17.63 -5.23 -7.11
N GLU A 123 -16.52 -4.82 -7.67
CA GLU A 123 -15.79 -5.58 -8.68
C GLU A 123 -14.49 -6.13 -8.09
N ILE A 124 -14.15 -7.36 -8.47
CA ILE A 124 -12.88 -7.98 -8.06
C ILE A 124 -11.76 -7.44 -8.94
N LEU A 125 -10.66 -7.01 -8.32
CA LEU A 125 -9.42 -6.73 -9.02
C LEU A 125 -8.64 -8.03 -9.18
N GLU A 126 -8.58 -8.58 -10.39
CA GLU A 126 -7.75 -9.74 -10.67
C GLU A 126 -6.27 -9.36 -10.66
N THR A 127 -5.51 -9.95 -9.76
CA THR A 127 -4.07 -9.69 -9.63
C THR A 127 -3.22 -10.64 -10.47
N GLY A 128 -3.78 -11.76 -10.91
CA GLY A 128 -3.07 -12.83 -11.59
C GLY A 128 -2.20 -13.69 -10.66
N ILE A 129 -2.28 -13.44 -9.37
CA ILE A 129 -1.58 -14.19 -8.33
C ILE A 129 -2.58 -15.12 -7.65
N LYS A 130 -2.40 -16.43 -7.81
CA LYS A 130 -3.36 -17.45 -7.36
C LYS A 130 -3.79 -17.30 -5.91
N VAL A 131 -2.83 -17.20 -5.01
CA VAL A 131 -3.13 -17.14 -3.57
C VAL A 131 -3.93 -15.90 -3.20
N ILE A 132 -3.63 -14.77 -3.81
CA ILE A 132 -4.36 -13.52 -3.55
C ILE A 132 -5.79 -13.62 -4.10
N ASP A 133 -5.94 -13.99 -5.35
CA ASP A 133 -7.25 -14.00 -6.01
C ASP A 133 -8.21 -15.04 -5.43
N LEU A 134 -7.69 -16.18 -4.97
CA LEU A 134 -8.51 -17.23 -4.36
C LEU A 134 -8.87 -16.93 -2.91
N ILE A 135 -7.86 -16.69 -2.07
CA ILE A 135 -7.99 -16.67 -0.60
C ILE A 135 -8.39 -15.29 -0.08
N MET A 136 -7.83 -14.25 -0.66
CA MET A 136 -8.08 -12.88 -0.23
C MET A 136 -8.37 -11.97 -1.41
N PRO A 137 -9.44 -12.22 -2.17
CA PRO A 137 -9.77 -11.41 -3.33
C PRO A 137 -9.87 -9.94 -2.95
N ILE A 138 -9.39 -9.08 -3.83
CA ILE A 138 -9.30 -7.64 -3.60
C ILE A 138 -10.37 -6.96 -4.42
N ALA A 139 -11.16 -6.10 -3.77
CA ALA A 139 -12.11 -5.25 -4.47
C ALA A 139 -11.40 -4.08 -5.13
N LYS A 140 -11.82 -3.68 -6.34
CA LYS A 140 -11.44 -2.39 -6.91
C LYS A 140 -11.90 -1.27 -5.97
N GLY A 141 -10.98 -0.36 -5.65
CA GLY A 141 -11.22 0.66 -4.64
C GLY A 141 -11.08 0.19 -3.20
N GLY A 142 -10.70 -1.07 -2.99
CA GLY A 142 -10.48 -1.65 -1.67
C GLY A 142 -9.15 -1.23 -1.03
N LYS A 143 -9.09 -1.38 0.29
CA LYS A 143 -7.91 -1.04 1.10
C LYS A 143 -7.35 -2.32 1.70
N VAL A 144 -6.13 -2.66 1.34
CA VAL A 144 -5.44 -3.87 1.78
C VAL A 144 -4.35 -3.51 2.77
N GLY A 145 -4.41 -4.11 3.96
CA GLY A 145 -3.31 -4.05 4.92
C GLY A 145 -2.26 -5.10 4.60
N LEU A 146 -1.01 -4.69 4.46
CA LEU A 146 0.11 -5.56 4.20
C LEU A 146 0.93 -5.76 5.46
N PHE A 147 1.03 -7.01 5.90
CA PHE A 147 1.78 -7.43 7.08
C PHE A 147 2.92 -8.35 6.68
N GLY A 148 4.07 -8.17 7.26
CA GLY A 148 5.20 -9.05 7.02
C GLY A 148 6.51 -8.45 7.49
N GLY A 149 7.39 -9.30 7.99
CA GLY A 149 8.73 -8.92 8.40
C GLY A 149 9.69 -8.73 7.21
N ALA A 150 10.95 -8.50 7.52
CA ALA A 150 12.00 -8.42 6.51
C ALA A 150 12.25 -9.79 5.85
N GLY A 151 12.57 -9.79 4.56
CA GLY A 151 12.99 -10.99 3.83
C GLY A 151 11.87 -11.96 3.45
N VAL A 152 10.61 -11.52 3.47
CA VAL A 152 9.45 -12.34 3.09
C VAL A 152 8.95 -12.09 1.67
N GLY A 153 9.67 -11.28 0.89
CA GLY A 153 9.30 -10.98 -0.50
C GLY A 153 8.25 -9.88 -0.67
N LYS A 154 8.14 -8.95 0.29
CA LYS A 154 7.22 -7.81 0.18
C LYS A 154 7.44 -7.00 -1.09
N THR A 155 8.67 -6.56 -1.33
CA THR A 155 9.04 -5.75 -2.49
C THR A 155 8.76 -6.45 -3.81
N VAL A 156 9.12 -7.72 -3.92
CA VAL A 156 8.90 -8.53 -5.13
C VAL A 156 7.41 -8.69 -5.41
N THR A 157 6.61 -8.91 -4.38
CA THR A 157 5.14 -9.01 -4.50
C THR A 157 4.54 -7.68 -4.98
N LEU A 158 4.98 -6.55 -4.42
CA LEU A 158 4.53 -5.22 -4.86
C LEU A 158 4.89 -4.95 -6.31
N MET A 159 6.11 -5.28 -6.73
CA MET A 159 6.54 -5.12 -8.12
C MET A 159 5.73 -5.98 -9.10
N GLU A 160 5.40 -7.20 -8.71
CA GLU A 160 4.54 -8.07 -9.52
C GLU A 160 3.12 -7.50 -9.68
N LEU A 161 2.55 -6.95 -8.62
CA LEU A 161 1.27 -6.25 -8.66
C LEU A 161 1.32 -5.03 -9.61
N ILE A 162 2.37 -4.23 -9.53
CA ILE A 162 2.59 -3.08 -10.43
C ILE A 162 2.67 -3.55 -11.88
N ARG A 163 3.46 -4.57 -12.14
CA ARG A 163 3.60 -5.13 -13.48
C ARG A 163 2.26 -5.65 -14.01
N ASN A 164 1.52 -6.41 -13.22
CA ASN A 164 0.28 -7.03 -13.64
C ASN A 164 -0.83 -5.99 -13.87
N ILE A 165 -0.95 -4.99 -13.02
CA ILE A 165 -1.93 -3.93 -13.24
C ILE A 165 -1.58 -3.11 -14.49
N GLY A 166 -0.31 -2.86 -14.74
CA GLY A 166 0.13 -2.13 -15.92
C GLY A 166 -0.04 -2.90 -17.23
N ALA A 167 0.29 -4.18 -17.24
CA ALA A 167 0.25 -5.02 -18.44
C ALA A 167 -1.15 -5.55 -18.77
N GLU A 168 -1.91 -5.98 -17.76
CA GLU A 168 -3.19 -6.67 -17.95
C GLU A 168 -4.41 -5.74 -17.82
N HIS A 169 -4.30 -4.67 -17.05
CA HIS A 169 -5.38 -3.72 -16.78
C HIS A 169 -5.14 -2.32 -17.35
N SER A 170 -4.00 -2.08 -17.99
CA SER A 170 -3.59 -0.76 -18.50
C SER A 170 -3.61 0.33 -17.43
N GLY A 171 -3.38 -0.05 -16.18
CA GLY A 171 -3.38 0.83 -15.03
C GLY A 171 -1.99 1.33 -14.66
N PHE A 172 -1.97 2.33 -13.78
CA PHE A 172 -0.74 2.87 -13.24
C PHE A 172 -0.70 2.70 -11.73
N SER A 173 0.49 2.90 -11.17
CA SER A 173 0.71 2.78 -9.74
C SER A 173 1.37 4.03 -9.19
N VAL A 174 1.12 4.30 -7.92
CA VAL A 174 1.80 5.36 -7.16
C VAL A 174 2.33 4.74 -5.88
N PHE A 175 3.58 4.98 -5.59
CA PHE A 175 4.22 4.53 -4.36
C PHE A 175 4.57 5.73 -3.49
N ALA A 176 4.01 5.78 -2.28
CA ALA A 176 4.31 6.78 -1.26
C ALA A 176 5.17 6.15 -0.15
N GLY A 177 6.44 6.52 -0.10
CA GLY A 177 7.36 6.15 0.97
C GLY A 177 7.24 7.12 2.13
N VAL A 178 6.60 6.70 3.21
CA VAL A 178 6.32 7.53 4.38
C VAL A 178 7.29 7.18 5.51
N GLY A 179 8.23 8.06 5.78
CA GLY A 179 9.21 7.88 6.85
C GLY A 179 10.17 6.70 6.63
N GLU A 180 10.36 6.25 5.39
CA GLU A 180 11.28 5.16 5.05
C GLU A 180 12.74 5.62 5.10
N ARG A 181 13.63 4.64 5.22
CA ARG A 181 15.07 4.90 5.12
C ARG A 181 15.44 5.24 3.68
N THR A 182 16.30 6.23 3.51
CA THR A 182 16.80 6.65 2.20
C THR A 182 17.38 5.49 1.39
N ARG A 183 18.11 4.60 2.04
CA ARG A 183 18.68 3.41 1.41
C ARG A 183 17.60 2.48 0.84
N GLU A 184 16.57 2.17 1.63
CA GLU A 184 15.48 1.29 1.20
C GLU A 184 14.72 1.86 0.01
N GLY A 185 14.47 3.18 0.00
CA GLY A 185 13.86 3.87 -1.13
C GLY A 185 14.71 3.81 -2.40
N ASN A 186 16.03 3.96 -2.26
CA ASN A 186 16.95 3.86 -3.37
C ASN A 186 17.06 2.42 -3.91
N ASP A 187 17.16 1.44 -3.02
CA ASP A 187 17.18 0.02 -3.40
C ASP A 187 15.89 -0.35 -4.17
N PHE A 188 14.74 0.09 -3.70
CA PHE A 188 13.46 -0.13 -4.37
C PHE A 188 13.40 0.50 -5.77
N TYR A 189 13.91 1.69 -5.93
CA TYR A 189 14.01 2.35 -7.23
C TYR A 189 14.86 1.54 -8.22
N HIS A 190 16.02 1.05 -7.79
CA HIS A 190 16.90 0.23 -8.62
C HIS A 190 16.26 -1.12 -8.98
N GLU A 191 15.63 -1.78 -8.02
CA GLU A 191 14.91 -3.04 -8.28
C GLU A 191 13.78 -2.87 -9.29
N MET A 192 13.02 -1.78 -9.23
CA MET A 192 11.99 -1.47 -10.21
C MET A 192 12.56 -1.18 -11.60
N THR A 193 13.71 -0.53 -11.66
CA THR A 193 14.41 -0.28 -12.93
C THR A 193 14.86 -1.57 -13.57
N GLU A 194 15.48 -2.46 -12.79
CA GLU A 194 15.96 -3.78 -13.26
C GLU A 194 14.81 -4.68 -13.70
N SER A 195 13.66 -4.58 -13.04
CA SER A 195 12.46 -5.37 -13.34
C SER A 195 11.59 -4.77 -14.45
N ASN A 196 11.98 -3.65 -15.05
CA ASN A 196 11.25 -2.94 -16.11
C ASN A 196 9.81 -2.52 -15.73
N VAL A 197 9.57 -2.16 -14.49
CA VAL A 197 8.25 -1.69 -14.02
C VAL A 197 8.23 -0.20 -13.69
N LEU A 198 9.38 0.46 -13.70
CA LEU A 198 9.51 1.86 -13.27
C LEU A 198 8.65 2.83 -14.10
N ASP A 199 8.48 2.59 -15.39
CA ASP A 199 7.67 3.42 -16.29
C ASP A 199 6.15 3.37 -15.99
N LYS A 200 5.73 2.47 -15.11
CA LYS A 200 4.33 2.28 -14.70
C LYS A 200 4.02 2.90 -13.33
N VAL A 201 4.99 3.48 -12.66
CA VAL A 201 4.84 3.94 -11.28
C VAL A 201 5.41 5.34 -11.06
N ALA A 202 4.68 6.17 -10.31
CA ALA A 202 5.16 7.43 -9.77
C ALA A 202 5.59 7.21 -8.31
N LEU A 203 6.74 7.73 -7.92
CA LEU A 203 7.32 7.56 -6.59
C LEU A 203 7.38 8.90 -5.88
N VAL A 204 6.86 8.95 -4.65
CA VAL A 204 6.97 10.12 -3.77
C VAL A 204 7.56 9.68 -2.43
N TYR A 205 8.60 10.37 -1.97
CA TYR A 205 9.29 10.04 -0.74
C TYR A 205 9.27 11.19 0.25
N GLY A 206 8.81 10.91 1.45
CA GLY A 206 9.00 11.71 2.65
C GLY A 206 9.78 10.89 3.64
N GLN A 207 11.11 10.96 3.60
CA GLN A 207 12.01 10.03 4.24
C GLN A 207 12.18 10.29 5.75
N MET A 208 12.77 9.32 6.44
CA MET A 208 12.92 9.32 7.89
C MET A 208 13.66 10.55 8.44
N ASN A 209 14.61 11.09 7.67
CA ASN A 209 15.42 12.25 8.06
C ASN A 209 14.75 13.60 7.74
N GLU A 210 13.63 13.60 7.04
CA GLU A 210 12.91 14.82 6.71
C GLU A 210 12.01 15.28 7.87
N PRO A 211 11.67 16.59 7.94
CA PRO A 211 10.79 17.13 8.97
C PRO A 211 9.43 16.43 9.03
N PRO A 212 8.73 16.48 10.18
CA PRO A 212 7.44 15.80 10.35
C PRO A 212 6.37 16.26 9.36
N GLY A 213 6.39 17.51 8.92
CA GLY A 213 5.47 18.03 7.89
C GLY A 213 5.60 17.28 6.57
N ASN A 214 6.83 16.99 6.14
CA ASN A 214 7.09 16.22 4.93
C ASN A 214 6.53 14.81 5.03
N ARG A 215 6.81 14.12 6.14
CA ARG A 215 6.33 12.76 6.40
C ARG A 215 4.81 12.68 6.55
N LEU A 216 4.18 13.72 7.07
CA LEU A 216 2.73 13.79 7.23
C LEU A 216 2.01 14.01 5.88
N ARG A 217 2.58 14.80 4.98
CA ARG A 217 1.93 15.21 3.73
C ARG A 217 2.28 14.38 2.50
N VAL A 218 3.37 13.60 2.54
CA VAL A 218 3.81 12.82 1.38
C VAL A 218 2.76 11.80 0.90
N ALA A 219 2.03 11.19 1.82
CA ALA A 219 0.93 10.28 1.47
C ALA A 219 -0.18 10.99 0.68
N LEU A 220 -0.50 12.23 1.06
CA LEU A 220 -1.47 13.06 0.33
C LEU A 220 -0.95 13.44 -1.05
N THR A 221 0.34 13.72 -1.18
CA THR A 221 0.99 13.99 -2.47
C THR A 221 0.81 12.81 -3.42
N GLY A 222 1.16 11.60 -2.98
CA GLY A 222 1.00 10.39 -3.76
C GLY A 222 -0.46 10.11 -4.11
N LEU A 223 -1.36 10.28 -3.15
CA LEU A 223 -2.78 10.08 -3.35
C LEU A 223 -3.36 11.04 -4.40
N THR A 224 -2.91 12.29 -4.41
CA THR A 224 -3.33 13.28 -5.41
C THR A 224 -2.92 12.85 -6.83
N MET A 225 -1.71 12.32 -6.99
CA MET A 225 -1.26 11.75 -8.26
C MET A 225 -2.10 10.55 -8.69
N ALA A 226 -2.45 9.69 -7.75
CA ALA A 226 -3.32 8.53 -8.00
C ALA A 226 -4.74 8.97 -8.41
N GLU A 227 -5.28 9.99 -7.78
CA GLU A 227 -6.60 10.54 -8.10
C GLU A 227 -6.69 11.08 -9.53
N TYR A 228 -5.62 11.68 -10.03
CA TYR A 228 -5.57 12.11 -11.42
C TYR A 228 -5.79 10.95 -12.40
N PHE A 229 -5.07 9.86 -12.21
CA PHE A 229 -5.22 8.67 -13.07
C PHE A 229 -6.57 8.00 -12.91
N ARG A 230 -7.13 7.96 -11.70
CA ARG A 230 -8.49 7.46 -11.46
C ARG A 230 -9.52 8.28 -12.26
N GLU A 231 -9.41 9.60 -12.25
CA GLU A 231 -10.33 10.49 -12.98
C GLU A 231 -10.17 10.38 -14.49
N GLU A 232 -9.03 9.90 -14.98
CA GLU A 232 -8.85 9.54 -16.39
C GLU A 232 -9.46 8.18 -16.78
N GLY A 233 -10.09 7.48 -15.84
CA GLY A 233 -10.75 6.20 -16.09
C GLY A 233 -9.85 4.98 -15.93
N ARG A 234 -8.75 5.11 -15.17
CA ARG A 234 -7.81 4.02 -14.97
C ARG A 234 -8.02 3.32 -13.62
N ASP A 235 -7.61 2.06 -13.58
CA ASP A 235 -7.44 1.32 -12.33
C ASP A 235 -6.03 1.61 -11.79
N VAL A 236 -5.99 2.24 -10.62
CA VAL A 236 -4.73 2.69 -10.00
C VAL A 236 -4.43 1.86 -8.77
N LEU A 237 -3.17 1.46 -8.62
CA LEU A 237 -2.66 0.93 -7.36
C LEU A 237 -1.95 2.04 -6.59
N MET A 238 -2.31 2.18 -5.32
CA MET A 238 -1.66 3.09 -4.39
C MET A 238 -0.95 2.28 -3.31
N PHE A 239 0.36 2.46 -3.20
CA PHE A 239 1.16 1.83 -2.14
C PHE A 239 1.57 2.87 -1.12
N ILE A 240 1.34 2.58 0.15
CA ILE A 240 1.76 3.43 1.28
C ILE A 240 2.66 2.59 2.19
N ASP A 241 3.91 2.93 2.25
CA ASP A 241 4.88 2.25 3.10
C ASP A 241 5.57 3.27 4.02
N ASN A 242 5.19 3.36 5.28
CA ASN A 242 4.09 2.63 5.88
C ASN A 242 3.09 3.59 6.55
N ILE A 243 1.87 3.15 6.70
CA ILE A 243 0.78 3.96 7.26
C ILE A 243 0.99 4.31 8.74
N TYR A 244 1.70 3.47 9.51
CA TYR A 244 2.02 3.77 10.90
C TYR A 244 2.87 5.03 11.05
N ARG A 245 3.83 5.24 10.14
CA ARG A 245 4.69 6.44 10.16
C ARG A 245 3.93 7.71 9.77
N TYR A 246 2.89 7.58 8.97
CA TYR A 246 1.94 8.66 8.75
C TYR A 246 1.27 9.10 10.06
N THR A 247 0.80 8.15 10.85
CA THR A 247 0.20 8.47 12.16
C THR A 247 1.21 9.06 13.13
N LEU A 248 2.45 8.57 13.16
CA LEU A 248 3.51 9.12 13.99
C LEU A 248 3.89 10.55 13.61
N ALA A 249 3.97 10.85 12.32
CA ALA A 249 4.23 12.21 11.85
C ALA A 249 3.11 13.16 12.31
N GLY A 250 1.86 12.71 12.26
CA GLY A 250 0.73 13.44 12.82
C GLY A 250 0.83 13.67 14.32
N THR A 251 1.33 12.69 15.06
CA THR A 251 1.58 12.82 16.51
C THR A 251 2.65 13.87 16.80
N GLU A 252 3.75 13.86 16.08
CA GLU A 252 4.83 14.85 16.21
C GLU A 252 4.32 16.27 15.91
N VAL A 253 3.60 16.44 14.79
CA VAL A 253 3.02 17.73 14.42
C VAL A 253 2.02 18.21 15.48
N SER A 254 1.16 17.36 15.97
CA SER A 254 0.17 17.69 17.02
C SER A 254 0.84 18.16 18.29
N ALA A 255 1.92 17.49 18.72
CA ALA A 255 2.71 17.89 19.88
C ALA A 255 3.36 19.27 19.68
N LEU A 256 3.94 19.51 18.52
CA LEU A 256 4.56 20.79 18.16
C LEU A 256 3.52 21.94 18.09
N LEU A 257 2.29 21.64 17.68
CA LEU A 257 1.19 22.59 17.66
C LEU A 257 0.60 22.86 19.06
N GLY A 258 1.06 22.15 20.08
CA GLY A 258 0.60 22.32 21.47
C GLY A 258 -0.77 21.73 21.74
N ARG A 259 -1.23 20.76 20.96
CA ARG A 259 -2.50 20.06 21.19
C ARG A 259 -2.35 19.07 22.35
N MET A 260 -3.41 18.96 23.16
CA MET A 260 -3.42 17.98 24.26
C MET A 260 -3.46 16.55 23.69
N PRO A 261 -2.54 15.67 24.09
CA PRO A 261 -2.53 14.30 23.58
C PRO A 261 -3.75 13.49 24.06
N SER A 262 -4.17 12.55 23.24
CA SER A 262 -5.19 11.56 23.57
C SER A 262 -4.56 10.31 24.21
N ALA A 263 -5.29 9.19 24.20
CA ALA A 263 -4.83 7.92 24.75
C ALA A 263 -3.46 7.49 24.15
N VAL A 264 -2.58 6.99 25.01
CA VAL A 264 -1.23 6.50 24.65
C VAL A 264 -0.34 7.57 23.98
N GLY A 265 -0.70 8.84 24.13
CA GLY A 265 0.09 9.96 23.60
C GLY A 265 -0.16 10.32 22.13
N TYR A 266 -1.10 9.68 21.48
CA TYR A 266 -1.46 10.01 20.09
C TYR A 266 -2.22 11.35 20.00
N GLN A 267 -2.25 11.93 18.81
CA GLN A 267 -3.00 13.15 18.51
C GLN A 267 -4.50 12.95 18.71
N PRO A 268 -5.23 13.97 19.18
CA PRO A 268 -6.70 13.87 19.30
C PRO A 268 -7.41 13.78 17.96
N THR A 269 -6.73 14.16 16.87
CA THR A 269 -7.24 14.16 15.50
C THR A 269 -6.89 12.90 14.71
N LEU A 270 -6.38 11.85 15.37
CA LEU A 270 -5.94 10.61 14.70
C LEU A 270 -7.01 10.01 13.79
N ALA A 271 -8.21 9.83 14.30
CA ALA A 271 -9.31 9.25 13.52
C ALA A 271 -9.71 10.12 12.34
N SER A 272 -9.74 11.44 12.51
CA SER A 272 -10.09 12.39 11.45
C SER A 272 -9.02 12.46 10.38
N GLU A 273 -7.75 12.46 10.75
CA GLU A 273 -6.62 12.45 9.81
C GLU A 273 -6.59 11.16 8.99
N MET A 274 -6.77 10.02 9.65
CA MET A 274 -6.84 8.73 8.99
C MET A 274 -8.05 8.65 8.05
N GLY A 275 -9.22 9.09 8.50
CA GLY A 275 -10.44 9.14 7.70
C GLY A 275 -10.30 10.03 6.47
N ALA A 276 -9.71 11.20 6.62
CA ALA A 276 -9.49 12.12 5.49
C ALA A 276 -8.59 11.54 4.41
N LEU A 277 -7.59 10.74 4.78
CA LEU A 277 -6.74 10.01 3.82
C LEU A 277 -7.49 8.82 3.21
N GLN A 278 -8.07 7.97 4.03
CA GLN A 278 -8.62 6.68 3.60
C GLN A 278 -9.89 6.83 2.75
N GLU A 279 -10.75 7.78 3.03
CA GLU A 279 -12.01 7.98 2.28
C GLU A 279 -11.79 8.47 0.83
N ARG A 280 -10.63 9.03 0.53
CA ARG A 280 -10.25 9.40 -0.85
C ARG A 280 -9.84 8.17 -1.67
N ILE A 281 -9.45 7.08 -1.01
CA ILE A 281 -9.02 5.83 -1.64
C ILE A 281 -10.27 4.99 -1.89
N THR A 282 -10.87 5.14 -3.07
CA THR A 282 -12.13 4.46 -3.40
C THR A 282 -12.29 4.31 -4.90
N SER A 283 -13.27 3.51 -5.29
CA SER A 283 -13.72 3.34 -6.66
C SER A 283 -14.80 4.35 -6.98
N THR A 284 -14.71 4.98 -8.15
CA THR A 284 -15.71 5.89 -8.69
C THR A 284 -16.30 5.32 -9.98
N HIS A 285 -17.30 5.99 -10.54
CA HIS A 285 -17.87 5.59 -11.83
C HIS A 285 -16.86 5.70 -12.99
N THR A 286 -15.79 6.47 -12.83
CA THR A 286 -14.76 6.66 -13.86
C THR A 286 -13.59 5.71 -13.74
N GLY A 287 -13.10 5.46 -12.53
CA GLY A 287 -11.93 4.63 -12.29
C GLY A 287 -11.83 4.17 -10.84
N SER A 288 -10.70 3.58 -10.48
CA SER A 288 -10.50 3.08 -9.12
C SER A 288 -9.11 3.38 -8.57
N ILE A 289 -9.01 3.56 -7.25
CA ILE A 289 -7.77 3.48 -6.51
C ILE A 289 -7.89 2.33 -5.53
N THR A 290 -7.03 1.33 -5.69
CA THR A 290 -6.90 0.21 -4.75
C THR A 290 -5.60 0.38 -4.00
N SER A 291 -5.63 0.34 -2.67
CA SER A 291 -4.43 0.59 -1.87
C SER A 291 -3.87 -0.66 -1.19
N PHE A 292 -2.54 -0.72 -1.15
CA PHE A 292 -1.77 -1.64 -0.32
C PHE A 292 -1.00 -0.79 0.68
N GLN A 293 -1.32 -0.95 1.95
CA GLN A 293 -0.78 -0.16 3.03
C GLN A 293 0.02 -1.05 3.96
N ALA A 294 1.34 -0.85 4.03
CA ALA A 294 2.15 -1.55 4.99
C ALA A 294 1.77 -1.08 6.40
N VAL A 295 1.42 -2.03 7.25
CA VAL A 295 0.99 -1.77 8.63
C VAL A 295 2.04 -2.33 9.58
N TYR A 296 2.52 -1.47 10.48
CA TYR A 296 3.34 -1.87 11.60
C TYR A 296 2.49 -1.88 12.88
N VAL A 297 2.61 -2.93 13.65
CA VAL A 297 1.89 -3.10 14.91
C VAL A 297 2.89 -2.99 16.06
N PRO A 298 2.90 -1.86 16.81
CA PRO A 298 3.84 -1.69 17.92
C PRO A 298 3.67 -2.78 18.99
N ALA A 299 4.77 -3.43 19.34
CA ALA A 299 4.79 -4.51 20.35
C ALA A 299 3.77 -5.64 20.11
N ASP A 300 3.38 -5.86 18.86
CA ASP A 300 2.34 -6.81 18.46
C ASP A 300 0.98 -6.58 19.13
N ASP A 301 0.73 -5.34 19.59
CA ASP A 301 -0.51 -4.95 20.25
C ASP A 301 -1.50 -4.37 19.24
N LEU A 302 -2.45 -5.18 18.81
CA LEU A 302 -3.52 -4.79 17.90
C LEU A 302 -4.51 -3.78 18.50
N THR A 303 -4.46 -3.57 19.82
CA THR A 303 -5.31 -2.59 20.52
C THR A 303 -4.70 -1.19 20.57
N ASP A 304 -3.43 -1.04 20.15
CA ASP A 304 -2.80 0.26 20.00
C ASP A 304 -3.65 1.16 19.08
N PRO A 305 -3.88 2.43 19.43
CA PRO A 305 -4.78 3.30 18.67
C PRO A 305 -4.43 3.46 17.20
N SER A 306 -3.16 3.42 16.79
CA SER A 306 -2.76 3.57 15.39
C SER A 306 -3.18 2.38 14.54
N PRO A 307 -2.77 1.12 14.83
CA PRO A 307 -3.26 -0.02 14.07
C PRO A 307 -4.78 -0.20 14.20
N ALA A 308 -5.36 0.00 15.36
CA ALA A 308 -6.80 -0.13 15.56
C ALA A 308 -7.61 0.81 14.65
N THR A 309 -7.19 2.06 14.53
CA THR A 309 -7.82 3.05 13.64
C THR A 309 -7.63 2.67 12.17
N THR A 310 -6.44 2.18 11.81
CA THR A 310 -6.14 1.73 10.45
C THR A 310 -6.99 0.52 10.06
N PHE A 311 -7.11 -0.48 10.92
CA PHE A 311 -7.91 -1.69 10.68
C PHE A 311 -9.38 -1.40 10.40
N ALA A 312 -9.93 -0.36 11.00
CA ALA A 312 -11.32 0.04 10.75
C ALA A 312 -11.58 0.39 9.27
N HIS A 313 -10.56 0.80 8.53
CA HIS A 313 -10.66 1.16 7.12
C HIS A 313 -10.29 0.02 6.16
N LEU A 314 -9.64 -1.04 6.63
CA LEU A 314 -9.15 -2.10 5.77
C LEU A 314 -10.26 -3.06 5.33
N ASP A 315 -10.24 -3.43 4.05
CA ASP A 315 -11.15 -4.39 3.44
C ASP A 315 -10.55 -5.80 3.36
N ALA A 316 -9.24 -5.88 3.29
CA ALA A 316 -8.50 -7.13 3.22
C ALA A 316 -7.17 -7.03 3.95
N THR A 317 -6.65 -8.18 4.37
CA THR A 317 -5.36 -8.29 5.05
C THR A 317 -4.50 -9.33 4.33
N LEU A 318 -3.35 -8.89 3.84
CA LEU A 318 -2.35 -9.76 3.22
C LEU A 318 -1.21 -9.97 4.20
N VAL A 319 -1.04 -11.20 4.65
CA VAL A 319 0.01 -11.58 5.60
C VAL A 319 1.09 -12.37 4.87
N LEU A 320 2.31 -11.83 4.86
CA LEU A 320 3.50 -12.53 4.37
C LEU A 320 4.19 -13.24 5.53
N SER A 321 4.38 -14.55 5.39
CA SER A 321 4.88 -15.41 6.45
C SER A 321 6.33 -15.84 6.20
N ARG A 322 7.19 -15.66 7.21
CA ARG A 322 8.55 -16.16 7.16
C ARG A 322 8.60 -17.67 7.09
N GLN A 323 7.72 -18.36 7.82
CA GLN A 323 7.66 -19.81 7.81
C GLN A 323 7.36 -20.38 6.41
N ILE A 324 6.48 -19.73 5.67
CA ILE A 324 6.17 -20.10 4.29
C ILE A 324 7.35 -19.80 3.36
N ALA A 325 8.01 -18.65 3.54
CA ALA A 325 9.22 -18.31 2.80
C ALA A 325 10.36 -19.32 3.03
N GLU A 326 10.53 -19.78 4.25
CA GLU A 326 11.52 -20.82 4.60
C GLU A 326 11.25 -22.18 3.94
N LEU A 327 10.00 -22.47 3.58
CA LEU A 327 9.64 -23.63 2.78
C LEU A 327 9.91 -23.45 1.28
N GLY A 328 10.40 -22.28 0.87
CA GLY A 328 10.63 -21.93 -0.53
C GLY A 328 9.36 -21.64 -1.32
N ILE A 329 8.25 -21.39 -0.65
CA ILE A 329 6.97 -21.08 -1.29
C ILE A 329 6.86 -19.56 -1.47
N TYR A 330 6.83 -19.12 -2.72
CA TYR A 330 6.69 -17.72 -3.10
C TYR A 330 5.55 -17.52 -4.10
N PRO A 331 4.69 -16.49 -3.93
CA PRO A 331 4.72 -15.51 -2.84
C PRO A 331 4.43 -16.15 -1.49
N ALA A 332 5.09 -15.67 -0.44
CA ALA A 332 4.99 -16.24 0.91
C ALA A 332 3.72 -15.76 1.66
N VAL A 333 2.61 -15.70 0.95
CA VAL A 333 1.31 -15.30 1.52
C VAL A 333 0.77 -16.41 2.41
N ASP A 334 0.43 -16.08 3.64
CA ASP A 334 -0.21 -17.02 4.55
C ASP A 334 -1.71 -17.16 4.19
N PRO A 335 -2.15 -18.31 3.70
CA PRO A 335 -3.52 -18.50 3.26
C PRO A 335 -4.52 -18.63 4.41
N LEU A 336 -4.05 -18.86 5.63
CA LEU A 336 -4.90 -18.99 6.83
C LEU A 336 -5.06 -17.67 7.57
N ASP A 337 -4.00 -16.85 7.61
CA ASP A 337 -4.01 -15.56 8.31
C ASP A 337 -4.42 -14.39 7.39
N SER A 338 -4.34 -14.56 6.08
CA SER A 338 -4.82 -13.56 5.13
C SER A 338 -6.33 -13.62 4.99
N THR A 339 -6.97 -12.47 4.97
CA THR A 339 -8.44 -12.36 4.96
C THR A 339 -8.94 -11.33 3.96
N SER A 340 -10.18 -11.46 3.52
CA SER A 340 -10.88 -10.47 2.71
C SER A 340 -12.35 -10.41 3.08
N ARG A 341 -12.88 -9.20 3.22
CA ARG A 341 -14.30 -8.98 3.48
C ARG A 341 -15.19 -9.37 2.30
N ILE A 342 -14.66 -9.35 1.09
CA ILE A 342 -15.42 -9.72 -0.11
C ILE A 342 -15.40 -11.22 -0.40
N LEU A 343 -14.68 -12.03 0.36
CA LEU A 343 -14.78 -13.49 0.27
C LEU A 343 -16.11 -13.96 0.90
N ASP A 344 -17.17 -13.71 0.18
CA ASP A 344 -18.55 -13.98 0.52
C ASP A 344 -19.28 -14.53 -0.70
N PRO A 345 -20.13 -15.57 -0.57
CA PRO A 345 -20.84 -16.16 -1.71
C PRO A 345 -21.64 -15.17 -2.55
N ASN A 346 -22.15 -14.13 -1.92
CA ASN A 346 -22.94 -13.10 -2.61
C ASN A 346 -22.10 -12.14 -3.47
N VAL A 347 -20.78 -12.08 -3.22
CA VAL A 347 -19.86 -11.20 -3.94
C VAL A 347 -19.05 -11.97 -4.96
N VAL A 348 -18.37 -13.03 -4.52
CA VAL A 348 -17.45 -13.80 -5.39
C VAL A 348 -18.14 -14.98 -6.09
N GLY A 349 -19.33 -15.35 -5.68
CA GLY A 349 -20.04 -16.53 -6.14
C GLY A 349 -19.78 -17.76 -5.26
N GLN A 350 -20.69 -18.72 -5.32
CA GLN A 350 -20.66 -19.91 -4.47
C GLN A 350 -19.44 -20.81 -4.77
N GLU A 351 -19.12 -20.97 -6.04
CA GLU A 351 -17.99 -21.82 -6.48
C GLU A 351 -16.66 -21.32 -5.94
N HIS A 352 -16.37 -20.04 -6.09
CA HIS A 352 -15.15 -19.43 -5.57
C HIS A 352 -15.08 -19.55 -4.05
N TYR A 353 -16.15 -19.19 -3.37
CA TYR A 353 -16.23 -19.25 -1.91
C TYR A 353 -15.99 -20.67 -1.37
N ASP A 354 -16.69 -21.65 -1.93
CA ASP A 354 -16.58 -23.05 -1.50
C ASP A 354 -15.17 -23.60 -1.74
N THR A 355 -14.55 -23.26 -2.87
CA THR A 355 -13.19 -23.68 -3.20
C THR A 355 -12.18 -23.06 -2.24
N ALA A 356 -12.28 -21.77 -1.96
CA ALA A 356 -11.40 -21.09 -1.00
C ALA A 356 -11.54 -21.67 0.41
N ARG A 357 -12.76 -21.93 0.86
CA ARG A 357 -13.01 -22.52 2.18
C ARG A 357 -12.52 -23.97 2.27
N ALA A 358 -12.67 -24.75 1.21
CA ALA A 358 -12.12 -26.11 1.16
C ALA A 358 -10.59 -26.14 1.22
N VAL A 359 -9.93 -25.22 0.51
CA VAL A 359 -8.47 -25.05 0.57
C VAL A 359 -8.02 -24.67 1.97
N GLN A 360 -8.66 -23.70 2.58
CA GLN A 360 -8.34 -23.25 3.95
C GLN A 360 -8.57 -24.37 4.97
N GLY A 361 -9.68 -25.12 4.85
CA GLY A 361 -10.00 -26.24 5.72
C GLY A 361 -8.96 -27.37 5.66
N THR A 362 -8.52 -27.71 4.45
CA THR A 362 -7.48 -28.71 4.23
C THR A 362 -6.14 -28.27 4.82
N LEU A 363 -5.75 -27.02 4.62
CA LEU A 363 -4.52 -26.47 5.17
C LEU A 363 -4.58 -26.35 6.70
N GLN A 364 -5.73 -25.96 7.25
CA GLN A 364 -5.93 -25.88 8.69
C GLN A 364 -5.80 -27.27 9.35
N ARG A 365 -6.43 -28.28 8.76
CA ARG A 365 -6.31 -29.66 9.25
C ARG A 365 -4.86 -30.15 9.19
N TYR A 366 -4.15 -29.85 8.11
CA TYR A 366 -2.72 -30.16 8.01
C TYR A 366 -1.89 -29.49 9.09
N LYS A 367 -2.17 -28.21 9.37
CA LYS A 367 -1.50 -27.46 10.46
C LYS A 367 -1.68 -28.16 11.82
N GLU A 368 -2.90 -28.62 12.12
CA GLU A 368 -3.21 -29.37 13.34
C GLU A 368 -2.49 -30.72 13.43
N LEU A 369 -2.33 -31.38 12.28
CA LEU A 369 -1.66 -32.69 12.22
C LEU A 369 -0.14 -32.60 12.24
N LYS A 370 0.45 -31.45 11.98
CA LYS A 370 1.92 -31.31 11.93
C LYS A 370 2.62 -31.72 13.21
N ASP A 371 2.08 -31.38 14.36
CA ASP A 371 2.66 -31.71 15.64
C ASP A 371 2.62 -33.25 15.89
N ILE A 372 1.52 -33.86 15.49
CA ILE A 372 1.35 -35.31 15.57
C ILE A 372 2.36 -36.03 14.65
N ILE A 373 2.50 -35.51 13.41
CA ILE A 373 3.47 -36.06 12.44
C ILE A 373 4.90 -35.94 12.96
N ALA A 374 5.24 -34.82 13.58
CA ALA A 374 6.58 -34.57 14.10
C ALA A 374 6.95 -35.49 15.25
N ILE A 375 5.98 -35.90 16.08
CA ILE A 375 6.20 -36.73 17.26
C ILE A 375 6.06 -38.22 16.92
N LEU A 376 5.02 -38.61 16.22
CA LEU A 376 4.63 -40.01 16.01
C LEU A 376 4.91 -40.51 14.59
N GLY A 377 5.16 -39.63 13.65
CA GLY A 377 5.35 -40.01 12.25
C GLY A 377 4.04 -40.07 11.45
N MET A 378 4.16 -40.19 10.13
CA MET A 378 3.02 -40.26 9.20
C MET A 378 2.22 -41.56 9.34
N ASP A 379 2.87 -42.64 9.76
CA ASP A 379 2.25 -43.99 9.80
C ASP A 379 1.15 -44.09 10.85
N GLU A 380 1.20 -43.26 11.87
CA GLU A 380 0.20 -43.22 12.94
C GLU A 380 -1.09 -42.49 12.59
N LEU A 381 -1.12 -41.82 11.44
CA LEU A 381 -2.33 -41.12 10.96
C LEU A 381 -3.35 -42.11 10.38
N SER A 382 -4.63 -41.77 10.50
CA SER A 382 -5.69 -42.45 9.76
C SER A 382 -5.51 -42.30 8.26
N GLU A 383 -6.06 -43.21 7.47
CA GLU A 383 -5.99 -43.10 5.99
C GLU A 383 -6.61 -41.81 5.48
N ASP A 384 -7.68 -41.34 6.10
CA ASP A 384 -8.32 -40.07 5.76
C ASP A 384 -7.39 -38.88 6.03
N ASP A 385 -6.69 -38.86 7.17
CA ASP A 385 -5.73 -37.84 7.53
C ASP A 385 -4.49 -37.85 6.61
N LYS A 386 -4.02 -39.04 6.25
CA LYS A 386 -2.92 -39.19 5.26
C LYS A 386 -3.29 -38.57 3.91
N LEU A 387 -4.53 -38.79 3.47
CA LEU A 387 -5.04 -38.21 2.23
C LEU A 387 -5.13 -36.67 2.31
N ILE A 388 -5.63 -36.15 3.43
CA ILE A 388 -5.67 -34.70 3.70
C ILE A 388 -4.27 -34.10 3.66
N VAL A 389 -3.30 -34.71 4.32
CA VAL A 389 -1.91 -34.24 4.33
C VAL A 389 -1.32 -34.24 2.91
N SER A 390 -1.56 -35.29 2.12
CA SER A 390 -1.11 -35.35 0.73
C SER A 390 -1.67 -34.22 -0.12
N ARG A 391 -2.97 -33.97 -0.02
CA ARG A 391 -3.64 -32.89 -0.74
C ARG A 391 -3.20 -31.52 -0.24
N ALA A 392 -3.03 -31.34 1.07
CA ALA A 392 -2.55 -30.09 1.65
C ALA A 392 -1.15 -29.71 1.16
N ARG A 393 -0.24 -30.67 1.05
CA ARG A 393 1.09 -30.44 0.50
C ARG A 393 1.06 -30.02 -0.96
N LYS A 394 0.20 -30.63 -1.77
CA LYS A 394 -0.01 -30.23 -3.15
C LYS A 394 -0.58 -28.82 -3.24
N ILE A 395 -1.55 -28.50 -2.40
CA ILE A 395 -2.15 -27.16 -2.30
C ILE A 395 -1.08 -26.11 -1.94
N GLN A 396 -0.25 -26.35 -0.92
CA GLN A 396 0.83 -25.44 -0.54
C GLN A 396 1.76 -25.16 -1.70
N ARG A 397 2.18 -26.18 -2.42
CA ARG A 397 3.07 -26.01 -3.56
C ARG A 397 2.39 -25.31 -4.73
N PHE A 398 1.11 -25.59 -4.95
CA PHE A 398 0.35 -24.92 -6.01
C PHE A 398 0.01 -23.46 -5.70
N LEU A 399 0.04 -23.06 -4.44
CA LEU A 399 -0.05 -21.64 -4.05
C LEU A 399 1.20 -20.85 -4.47
N SER A 400 2.32 -21.53 -4.69
CA SER A 400 3.51 -20.90 -5.26
C SER A 400 3.31 -20.59 -6.75
N GLN A 401 3.99 -19.56 -7.22
CA GLN A 401 3.84 -19.07 -8.59
C GLN A 401 5.10 -18.32 -9.02
N PRO A 402 5.61 -18.55 -10.23
CA PRO A 402 6.73 -17.77 -10.74
C PRO A 402 6.27 -16.37 -11.14
N PHE A 403 7.04 -15.37 -10.73
CA PHE A 403 6.76 -13.96 -11.02
C PHE A 403 7.57 -13.47 -12.22
N PHE A 404 6.96 -12.61 -13.03
CA PHE A 404 7.65 -11.96 -14.15
C PHE A 404 8.84 -11.12 -13.67
N VAL A 405 8.66 -10.39 -12.57
CA VAL A 405 9.71 -9.54 -12.01
C VAL A 405 10.88 -10.33 -11.39
N ALA A 406 10.70 -11.62 -11.16
CA ALA A 406 11.72 -12.51 -10.61
C ALA A 406 12.40 -13.41 -11.66
N GLU A 407 12.05 -13.33 -12.93
CA GLU A 407 12.60 -14.15 -14.00
C GLU A 407 14.14 -14.12 -14.06
N VAL A 408 14.71 -12.93 -13.85
CA VAL A 408 16.17 -12.73 -13.86
C VAL A 408 16.87 -13.53 -12.77
N PHE A 409 16.22 -13.70 -11.62
CA PHE A 409 16.78 -14.40 -10.48
C PHE A 409 16.47 -15.91 -10.46
N THR A 410 15.30 -16.30 -10.92
CA THR A 410 14.83 -17.68 -10.86
C THR A 410 15.12 -18.48 -12.13
N GLY A 411 15.31 -17.79 -13.25
CA GLY A 411 15.44 -18.41 -14.58
C GLY A 411 14.15 -19.06 -15.09
N SER A 412 13.03 -18.88 -14.38
CA SER A 412 11.72 -19.42 -14.74
C SER A 412 10.84 -18.31 -15.31
N PRO A 413 10.13 -18.53 -16.45
CA PRO A 413 9.19 -17.57 -16.98
C PRO A 413 8.07 -17.26 -15.98
N GLY A 414 7.73 -15.98 -15.82
CA GLY A 414 6.62 -15.55 -14.99
C GLY A 414 5.27 -16.02 -15.53
N LYS A 415 4.29 -16.10 -14.67
CA LYS A 415 2.92 -16.53 -15.01
C LYS A 415 1.89 -15.57 -14.42
N TYR A 416 0.93 -15.21 -15.26
CA TYR A 416 -0.31 -14.57 -14.86
C TYR A 416 -1.41 -15.63 -14.93
N VAL A 417 -2.06 -15.93 -13.82
CA VAL A 417 -3.11 -16.95 -13.76
C VAL A 417 -4.46 -16.30 -13.59
N SER A 418 -5.40 -16.55 -14.50
CA SER A 418 -6.75 -16.01 -14.38
C SER A 418 -7.46 -16.56 -13.14
N LEU A 419 -8.42 -15.80 -12.60
CA LEU A 419 -9.22 -16.26 -11.48
C LEU A 419 -9.96 -17.57 -11.80
N LYS A 420 -10.47 -17.71 -13.00
CA LYS A 420 -11.15 -18.92 -13.48
C LYS A 420 -10.25 -20.15 -13.41
N ASP A 421 -9.02 -20.03 -13.92
CA ASP A 421 -8.04 -21.12 -13.91
C ASP A 421 -7.57 -21.44 -12.50
N THR A 422 -7.43 -20.44 -11.66
CA THR A 422 -7.10 -20.59 -10.24
C THR A 422 -8.17 -21.39 -9.49
N ILE A 423 -9.43 -21.05 -9.63
CA ILE A 423 -10.54 -21.77 -8.99
C ILE A 423 -10.60 -23.21 -9.51
N ALA A 424 -10.54 -23.40 -10.82
CA ALA A 424 -10.61 -24.74 -11.42
C ALA A 424 -9.45 -25.63 -10.94
N GLY A 425 -8.25 -25.10 -10.87
CA GLY A 425 -7.06 -25.83 -10.44
C GLY A 425 -7.13 -26.28 -8.97
N PHE A 426 -7.46 -25.40 -8.06
CA PHE A 426 -7.61 -25.75 -6.65
C PHE A 426 -8.80 -26.67 -6.40
N GLN A 427 -9.89 -26.46 -7.09
CA GLN A 427 -11.07 -27.32 -7.01
C GLN A 427 -10.74 -28.77 -7.42
N ALA A 428 -9.98 -28.95 -8.48
CA ALA A 428 -9.52 -30.27 -8.94
C ALA A 428 -8.61 -30.96 -7.92
N ILE A 429 -7.70 -30.22 -7.27
CA ILE A 429 -6.83 -30.78 -6.23
C ILE A 429 -7.64 -31.22 -5.02
N VAL A 430 -8.56 -30.38 -4.55
CA VAL A 430 -9.41 -30.68 -3.38
C VAL A 430 -10.34 -31.87 -3.67
N ALA A 431 -10.85 -31.97 -4.88
CA ALA A 431 -11.70 -33.09 -5.32
C ALA A 431 -10.96 -34.43 -5.48
N GLY A 432 -9.63 -34.41 -5.44
CA GLY A 432 -8.80 -35.61 -5.58
C GLY A 432 -8.48 -36.04 -6.99
N GLU A 433 -8.77 -35.23 -7.99
CA GLU A 433 -8.50 -35.56 -9.39
C GLU A 433 -7.02 -35.73 -9.71
N HIS A 434 -6.14 -35.19 -8.87
CA HIS A 434 -4.70 -35.24 -9.03
C HIS A 434 -3.97 -35.95 -7.87
N ASP A 435 -4.66 -36.81 -7.14
CA ASP A 435 -4.08 -37.52 -6.02
C ASP A 435 -2.90 -38.44 -6.42
N SER A 436 -2.89 -38.93 -7.65
CA SER A 436 -1.82 -39.77 -8.19
C SER A 436 -0.55 -39.01 -8.60
N LEU A 437 -0.60 -37.69 -8.73
CA LEU A 437 0.54 -36.88 -9.16
C LEU A 437 1.48 -36.58 -7.99
N PRO A 438 2.80 -36.47 -8.23
CA PRO A 438 3.74 -36.09 -7.19
C PRO A 438 3.56 -34.63 -6.76
N GLU A 439 3.74 -34.34 -5.49
CA GLU A 439 3.57 -32.99 -4.96
C GLU A 439 4.48 -31.94 -5.62
N GLN A 440 5.68 -32.35 -6.03
CA GLN A 440 6.67 -31.48 -6.66
C GLN A 440 6.21 -30.94 -8.02
N ALA A 441 5.30 -31.64 -8.71
CA ALA A 441 4.73 -31.17 -9.96
C ALA A 441 3.90 -29.88 -9.81
N PHE A 442 3.40 -29.60 -8.62
CA PHE A 442 2.60 -28.40 -8.31
C PHE A 442 3.45 -27.19 -7.90
N TYR A 443 4.76 -27.37 -7.76
CA TYR A 443 5.65 -26.33 -7.29
C TYR A 443 6.04 -25.38 -8.42
N MET A 444 5.84 -24.06 -8.18
CA MET A 444 6.22 -22.97 -9.09
C MET A 444 5.69 -23.17 -10.53
N VAL A 445 4.40 -23.40 -10.62
CA VAL A 445 3.65 -23.49 -11.88
C VAL A 445 2.54 -22.45 -11.93
N GLY A 446 2.02 -22.16 -13.09
CA GLY A 446 0.87 -21.29 -13.27
C GLY A 446 -0.45 -22.03 -13.07
N SER A 447 -1.06 -22.51 -14.14
CA SER A 447 -2.30 -23.27 -14.11
C SER A 447 -2.10 -24.74 -13.73
N ILE A 448 -3.22 -25.42 -13.43
CA ILE A 448 -3.20 -26.86 -13.17
C ILE A 448 -2.70 -27.69 -14.35
N ASP A 449 -2.94 -27.25 -15.56
CA ASP A 449 -2.48 -27.93 -16.77
C ASP A 449 -0.94 -27.97 -16.83
N GLU A 450 -0.28 -26.93 -16.36
CA GLU A 450 1.18 -26.92 -16.26
C GLU A 450 1.70 -27.91 -15.20
N ALA A 451 0.97 -28.10 -14.10
CA ALA A 451 1.31 -29.09 -13.09
C ALA A 451 1.20 -30.53 -13.68
N VAL A 452 0.14 -30.79 -14.41
CA VAL A 452 -0.06 -32.09 -15.09
C VAL A 452 1.04 -32.34 -16.13
N ALA A 453 1.35 -31.35 -16.96
CA ALA A 453 2.43 -31.44 -17.94
C ALA A 453 3.81 -31.66 -17.30
N LYS A 454 4.06 -30.99 -16.16
CA LYS A 454 5.30 -31.17 -15.40
C LYS A 454 5.40 -32.59 -14.80
N ALA A 455 4.29 -33.14 -14.31
CA ALA A 455 4.24 -34.50 -13.77
C ALA A 455 4.55 -35.55 -14.84
N GLU A 456 4.10 -35.34 -16.09
CA GLU A 456 4.39 -36.23 -17.20
C GLU A 456 5.88 -36.28 -17.58
N LYS A 457 6.63 -35.22 -17.25
CA LYS A 457 8.07 -35.13 -17.51
C LYS A 457 8.95 -35.61 -16.36
N MET A 458 8.38 -35.88 -15.21
CA MET A 458 9.07 -36.38 -14.01
C MET A 458 9.14 -37.89 -13.99
#